data_7d93d5fe1da760d400e1487f3fafe4e1
#
_entry.id   7d93d5fe1da760d400e1487f3fafe4e1
#
_cell.length_a   1.000
_cell.length_b   1.000
_cell.length_c   1.000
_cell.angle_alpha   90.00
_cell.angle_beta   90.00
_cell.angle_gamma   90.00
#
_symmetry.space_group_name_H-M   'P 1'
#
loop_
_entity.id
_entity.type
_entity.pdbx_description
1 polymer ?
#
loop_
_entity_poly.entity_id
_entity_poly.type
_entity_poly.pdbx_seq_one_letter_code
_entity_poly.pdbx_strand_id
1 'polypeptide(L)'
;MLKFFQNLIYITLQIILLPISLIGGIYTFNKEKIVSKRLNISYTAGQVIQGQWLMHYFNIRKDNNIIKFIKKFPAESHIGFFMIFSAAILSHKISGFIPKAMTKKILYEISSYSFLFFRTNKFDQIIKKNINSVQQFVILGAGFDLRSLKFKDKNLQIFELDLKNTQDIKLATLKRSNILNETIKYVSCDLNNEDWLDKLIINGFQQDKKTLFLFESVSCYLDKEKVEKILSKISQSCAKGSLIAQDFYSTNFLHGNEFRRVRKGKKLIEKFGE
;
A
#
# COMPACT_ATOMS: atom_id res chain seq x y z
N MET A 1 -19.23 27.79 10.35
CA MET A 1 -18.16 28.79 10.28
C MET A 1 -16.78 28.17 10.03
N LEU A 2 -16.23 27.30 10.90
CA LEU A 2 -14.89 26.72 10.77
C LEU A 2 -14.63 26.04 9.41
N LYS A 3 -15.51 25.15 8.93
CA LYS A 3 -15.38 24.47 7.63
C LYS A 3 -15.35 25.45 6.44
N PHE A 4 -16.06 26.55 6.52
CA PHE A 4 -16.04 27.58 5.49
C PHE A 4 -14.66 28.22 5.39
N PHE A 5 -14.06 28.63 6.51
CA PHE A 5 -12.72 29.20 6.56
C PHE A 5 -11.64 28.20 6.09
N GLN A 6 -11.75 26.95 6.49
CA GLN A 6 -10.84 25.89 6.03
C GLN A 6 -10.88 25.72 4.51
N ASN A 7 -12.09 25.69 3.92
CA ASN A 7 -12.24 25.60 2.48
C ASN A 7 -11.73 26.87 1.75
N LEU A 8 -11.98 28.04 2.31
CA LEU A 8 -11.51 29.31 1.74
C LEU A 8 -9.97 29.35 1.66
N ILE A 9 -9.31 29.03 2.78
CA ILE A 9 -7.84 28.91 2.83
C ILE A 9 -7.33 27.91 1.78
N TYR A 10 -7.97 26.74 1.70
CA TYR A 10 -7.57 25.71 0.73
C TYR A 10 -7.73 26.19 -0.71
N ILE A 11 -8.84 26.80 -1.08
CA ILE A 11 -9.10 27.28 -2.44
C ILE A 11 -8.11 28.39 -2.80
N THR A 12 -7.88 29.34 -1.90
CA THR A 12 -6.90 30.42 -2.11
C THR A 12 -5.50 29.86 -2.36
N LEU A 13 -5.03 28.94 -1.51
CA LEU A 13 -3.73 28.29 -1.68
C LEU A 13 -3.68 27.44 -2.95
N GLN A 14 -4.79 26.78 -3.32
CA GLN A 14 -4.86 25.98 -4.55
C GLN A 14 -4.68 26.86 -5.80
N ILE A 15 -5.27 28.06 -5.82
CA ILE A 15 -5.12 29.01 -6.93
C ILE A 15 -3.66 29.51 -7.00
N ILE A 16 -3.10 29.96 -5.88
CA ILE A 16 -1.74 30.51 -5.82
C ILE A 16 -0.69 29.45 -6.20
N LEU A 17 -0.85 28.22 -5.70
CA LEU A 17 0.13 27.13 -5.88
C LEU A 17 -0.18 26.26 -7.10
N LEU A 18 -1.20 26.60 -7.91
CA LEU A 18 -1.58 25.81 -9.09
C LEU A 18 -0.41 25.58 -10.06
N PRO A 19 0.41 26.61 -10.43
CA PRO A 19 1.54 26.38 -11.33
C PRO A 19 2.55 25.37 -10.76
N ILE A 20 2.85 25.46 -9.47
CA ILE A 20 3.76 24.55 -8.78
C ILE A 20 3.19 23.12 -8.78
N SER A 21 1.89 22.99 -8.50
CA SER A 21 1.21 21.68 -8.51
C SER A 21 1.21 21.03 -9.89
N LEU A 22 1.03 21.82 -10.96
CA LEU A 22 1.08 21.33 -12.34
C LEU A 22 2.49 20.86 -12.72
N ILE A 23 3.52 21.65 -12.42
CA ILE A 23 4.93 21.27 -12.67
C ILE A 23 5.25 19.97 -11.89
N GLY A 24 4.89 19.91 -10.62
CA GLY A 24 5.07 18.71 -9.78
C GLY A 24 4.35 17.48 -10.35
N GLY A 25 3.12 17.68 -10.86
CA GLY A 25 2.32 16.63 -11.49
C GLY A 25 2.98 16.07 -12.75
N ILE A 26 3.38 16.94 -13.67
CA ILE A 26 4.06 16.55 -14.91
C ILE A 26 5.38 15.83 -14.61
N TYR A 27 6.19 16.38 -13.69
CA TYR A 27 7.46 15.78 -13.30
C TYR A 27 7.27 14.38 -12.68
N THR A 28 6.37 14.26 -11.70
CA THR A 28 6.13 13.00 -10.99
C THR A 28 5.57 11.93 -11.93
N PHE A 29 4.57 12.29 -12.73
CA PHE A 29 3.97 11.37 -13.70
C PHE A 29 4.99 10.84 -14.72
N ASN A 30 5.82 11.72 -15.29
CA ASN A 30 6.84 11.31 -16.25
C ASN A 30 7.90 10.43 -15.59
N LYS A 31 8.36 10.80 -14.39
CA LYS A 31 9.32 9.98 -13.64
C LYS A 31 8.75 8.60 -13.35
N GLU A 32 7.54 8.54 -12.79
CA GLU A 32 6.86 7.29 -12.46
C GLU A 32 6.73 6.40 -13.71
N LYS A 33 6.20 6.96 -14.80
CA LYS A 33 6.00 6.23 -16.07
C LYS A 33 7.30 5.65 -16.63
N ILE A 34 8.38 6.45 -16.66
CA ILE A 34 9.67 6.02 -17.24
C ILE A 34 10.34 4.99 -16.34
N VAL A 35 10.40 5.27 -15.04
CA VAL A 35 11.15 4.44 -14.10
C VAL A 35 10.41 3.14 -13.78
N SER A 36 9.09 3.18 -13.62
CA SER A 36 8.30 1.97 -13.37
C SER A 36 8.40 1.00 -14.56
N LYS A 37 8.31 1.52 -15.80
CA LYS A 37 8.50 0.69 -16.99
C LYS A 37 9.91 0.09 -17.07
N ARG A 38 10.94 0.90 -16.81
CA ARG A 38 12.36 0.43 -16.87
C ARG A 38 12.67 -0.62 -15.80
N LEU A 39 12.12 -0.49 -14.61
CA LEU A 39 12.37 -1.36 -13.47
C LEU A 39 11.30 -2.46 -13.33
N ASN A 40 10.33 -2.53 -14.22
CA ASN A 40 9.18 -3.45 -14.14
C ASN A 40 8.52 -3.39 -12.76
N ILE A 41 8.19 -2.17 -12.31
CA ILE A 41 7.48 -1.91 -11.05
C ILE A 41 5.99 -1.75 -11.36
N SER A 42 5.15 -2.42 -10.58
CA SER A 42 3.70 -2.21 -10.63
C SER A 42 3.34 -0.73 -10.38
N TYR A 43 2.54 -0.16 -11.25
CA TYR A 43 2.04 1.21 -11.12
C TYR A 43 1.17 1.36 -9.86
N THR A 44 0.32 0.37 -9.61
CA THR A 44 -0.57 0.38 -8.43
C THR A 44 0.19 0.30 -7.12
N ALA A 45 1.35 -0.37 -7.08
CA ALA A 45 2.23 -0.37 -5.92
C ALA A 45 2.78 1.04 -5.61
N GLY A 46 3.09 1.85 -6.63
CA GLY A 46 3.45 3.26 -6.49
C GLY A 46 2.32 4.09 -5.87
N GLN A 47 1.09 3.89 -6.34
CA GLN A 47 -0.11 4.59 -5.81
C GLN A 47 -0.34 4.29 -4.31
N VAL A 48 -0.06 3.07 -3.86
CA VAL A 48 -0.15 2.72 -2.43
C VAL A 48 0.85 3.52 -1.60
N ILE A 49 2.09 3.64 -2.06
CA ILE A 49 3.14 4.44 -1.40
C ILE A 49 2.73 5.91 -1.31
N GLN A 50 2.23 6.49 -2.41
CA GLN A 50 1.72 7.86 -2.46
C GLN A 50 0.59 8.08 -1.45
N GLY A 51 -0.38 7.14 -1.39
CA GLY A 51 -1.47 7.19 -0.43
C GLY A 51 -0.99 7.14 1.02
N GLN A 52 -0.05 6.26 1.35
CA GLN A 52 0.54 6.18 2.69
C GLN A 52 1.33 7.46 3.05
N TRP A 53 2.02 8.07 2.09
CA TRP A 53 2.69 9.35 2.26
C TRP A 53 1.68 10.46 2.60
N LEU A 54 0.55 10.55 1.89
CA LEU A 54 -0.52 11.49 2.20
C LEU A 54 -1.09 11.24 3.60
N MET A 55 -1.37 9.99 3.97
CA MET A 55 -1.87 9.65 5.31
C MET A 55 -0.93 10.12 6.41
N HIS A 56 0.39 10.09 6.20
CA HIS A 56 1.38 10.61 7.14
C HIS A 56 1.25 12.12 7.31
N TYR A 57 1.20 12.91 6.20
CA TYR A 57 1.14 14.38 6.26
C TYR A 57 -0.18 14.94 6.77
N PHE A 58 -1.28 14.20 6.61
CA PHE A 58 -2.58 14.56 7.17
C PHE A 58 -2.84 13.98 8.58
N ASN A 59 -1.82 13.45 9.23
CA ASN A 59 -1.90 12.84 10.57
C ASN A 59 -2.94 11.71 10.70
N ILE A 60 -3.34 11.08 9.59
CA ILE A 60 -4.25 9.93 9.56
C ILE A 60 -3.53 8.65 10.00
N ARG A 61 -2.30 8.49 9.52
CA ARG A 61 -1.42 7.35 9.82
C ARG A 61 0.03 7.84 9.83
N LYS A 62 0.53 8.19 11.01
CA LYS A 62 1.94 8.62 11.15
C LYS A 62 2.88 7.46 10.91
N ASP A 63 3.81 7.64 9.98
CA ASP A 63 4.84 6.65 9.65
C ASP A 63 6.08 7.35 9.09
N ASN A 64 7.11 7.49 9.92
CA ASN A 64 8.35 8.14 9.49
C ASN A 64 9.14 7.30 8.49
N ASN A 65 8.94 5.98 8.48
CA ASN A 65 9.64 5.09 7.55
C ASN A 65 9.19 5.34 6.11
N ILE A 66 7.90 5.65 5.87
CA ILE A 66 7.42 5.98 4.52
C ILE A 66 8.13 7.20 3.94
N ILE A 67 8.43 8.20 4.77
CA ILE A 67 9.14 9.40 4.33
C ILE A 67 10.59 9.09 3.96
N LYS A 68 11.28 8.30 4.80
CA LYS A 68 12.65 7.85 4.50
C LYS A 68 12.69 7.01 3.24
N PHE A 69 11.73 6.09 3.08
CA PHE A 69 11.62 5.20 1.95
C PHE A 69 11.39 5.97 0.63
N ILE A 70 10.39 6.83 0.55
CA ILE A 70 10.07 7.60 -0.67
C ILE A 70 11.22 8.47 -1.13
N LYS A 71 11.98 9.08 -0.22
CA LYS A 71 13.17 9.87 -0.56
C LYS A 71 14.22 9.07 -1.36
N LYS A 72 14.23 7.75 -1.23
CA LYS A 72 15.19 6.85 -1.88
C LYS A 72 14.56 5.90 -2.89
N PHE A 73 13.23 5.85 -2.95
CA PHE A 73 12.50 5.00 -3.88
C PHE A 73 12.62 5.54 -5.31
N PRO A 74 13.04 4.70 -6.27
CA PRO A 74 13.41 5.20 -7.60
C PRO A 74 12.22 5.73 -8.40
N ALA A 75 11.06 5.08 -8.31
CA ALA A 75 9.90 5.40 -9.16
C ALA A 75 9.14 6.65 -8.71
N GLU A 76 9.27 7.07 -7.45
CA GLU A 76 8.50 8.16 -6.90
C GLU A 76 9.34 9.41 -6.62
N SER A 77 8.68 10.54 -6.43
CA SER A 77 9.34 11.80 -6.09
C SER A 77 8.74 12.45 -4.86
N HIS A 78 9.50 12.40 -3.76
CA HIS A 78 9.11 13.10 -2.52
C HIS A 78 8.87 14.61 -2.74
N ILE A 79 9.75 15.26 -3.52
CA ILE A 79 9.59 16.67 -3.86
C ILE A 79 8.38 16.89 -4.77
N GLY A 80 8.20 16.03 -5.77
CA GLY A 80 7.05 16.10 -6.67
C GLY A 80 5.73 15.95 -5.92
N PHE A 81 5.65 15.06 -4.93
CA PHE A 81 4.45 14.95 -4.08
C PHE A 81 4.19 16.21 -3.28
N PHE A 82 5.22 16.84 -2.70
CA PHE A 82 5.05 18.12 -2.04
C PHE A 82 4.55 19.21 -3.00
N MET A 83 5.05 19.26 -4.22
CA MET A 83 4.58 20.21 -5.22
C MET A 83 3.11 19.98 -5.56
N ILE A 84 2.70 18.72 -5.81
CA ILE A 84 1.32 18.37 -6.15
C ILE A 84 0.35 18.69 -5.01
N PHE A 85 0.70 18.34 -3.79
CA PHE A 85 -0.18 18.44 -2.63
C PHE A 85 0.11 19.65 -1.73
N SER A 86 0.95 20.59 -2.19
CA SER A 86 1.39 21.76 -1.42
C SER A 86 0.25 22.55 -0.81
N ALA A 87 -0.76 22.89 -1.60
CA ALA A 87 -1.92 23.64 -1.13
C ALA A 87 -2.70 22.90 -0.03
N ALA A 88 -2.93 21.61 -0.21
CA ALA A 88 -3.66 20.79 0.76
C ALA A 88 -2.88 20.60 2.06
N ILE A 89 -1.57 20.34 1.97
CA ILE A 89 -0.68 20.17 3.13
C ILE A 89 -0.56 21.48 3.91
N LEU A 90 -0.38 22.60 3.21
CA LEU A 90 -0.27 23.89 3.83
C LEU A 90 -1.57 24.32 4.51
N SER A 91 -2.71 24.12 3.83
CA SER A 91 -4.02 24.36 4.39
C SER A 91 -4.29 23.48 5.63
N HIS A 92 -3.85 22.22 5.62
CA HIS A 92 -3.94 21.35 6.80
C HIS A 92 -3.14 21.91 7.98
N LYS A 93 -1.92 22.35 7.73
CA LYS A 93 -1.06 22.94 8.77
C LYS A 93 -1.63 24.23 9.37
N ILE A 94 -2.25 25.08 8.54
CA ILE A 94 -2.80 26.39 8.96
C ILE A 94 -4.15 26.22 9.66
N SER A 95 -5.04 25.39 9.14
CA SER A 95 -6.45 25.36 9.55
C SER A 95 -6.98 24.00 9.99
N GLY A 96 -6.15 22.95 9.94
CA GLY A 96 -6.61 21.58 10.14
C GLY A 96 -7.47 21.04 8.99
N PHE A 97 -7.47 21.69 7.82
CA PHE A 97 -8.20 21.22 6.63
C PHE A 97 -7.81 19.78 6.26
N ILE A 98 -8.80 18.94 6.00
CA ILE A 98 -8.59 17.61 5.46
C ILE A 98 -9.45 17.46 4.20
N PRO A 99 -8.85 17.10 3.04
CA PRO A 99 -9.61 16.88 1.81
C PRO A 99 -10.71 15.84 2.02
N LYS A 100 -11.89 16.07 1.42
CA LYS A 100 -13.04 15.15 1.54
C LYS A 100 -12.68 13.71 1.20
N ALA A 101 -11.85 13.52 0.18
CA ALA A 101 -11.35 12.21 -0.24
C ALA A 101 -10.59 11.43 0.86
N MET A 102 -10.12 12.10 1.91
CA MET A 102 -9.37 11.51 3.03
C MET A 102 -10.22 11.38 4.29
N THR A 103 -11.48 11.80 4.27
CA THR A 103 -12.39 11.70 5.42
C THR A 103 -13.20 10.41 5.38
N LYS A 104 -13.40 9.78 6.54
CA LYS A 104 -14.03 8.46 6.73
C LYS A 104 -15.52 8.36 6.28
N LYS A 105 -16.14 9.44 5.81
CA LYS A 105 -17.61 9.52 5.70
C LYS A 105 -18.22 9.21 4.33
N ILE A 106 -17.45 8.88 3.29
CA ILE A 106 -18.02 8.79 1.95
C ILE A 106 -17.86 7.40 1.36
N LEU A 107 -18.76 6.49 1.73
CA LEU A 107 -18.93 5.18 1.07
C LEU A 107 -19.54 5.30 -0.34
N TYR A 108 -20.16 6.42 -0.69
CA TYR A 108 -20.88 6.59 -1.97
C TYR A 108 -20.14 7.43 -3.03
N GLU A 109 -19.10 8.18 -2.66
CA GLU A 109 -18.23 8.89 -3.61
C GLU A 109 -16.80 8.38 -3.47
N ILE A 110 -16.55 7.14 -3.84
CA ILE A 110 -15.25 6.51 -3.73
C ILE A 110 -14.29 7.14 -4.74
N SER A 111 -13.41 8.03 -4.28
CA SER A 111 -12.17 8.30 -4.99
C SER A 111 -11.18 7.16 -4.72
N SER A 112 -10.24 6.92 -5.64
CA SER A 112 -9.20 5.91 -5.45
C SER A 112 -8.45 6.08 -4.11
N TYR A 113 -8.23 7.32 -3.68
CA TYR A 113 -7.60 7.63 -2.39
C TYR A 113 -8.49 7.29 -1.19
N SER A 114 -9.80 7.56 -1.25
CA SER A 114 -10.73 7.22 -0.15
C SER A 114 -10.76 5.72 0.09
N PHE A 115 -10.80 4.94 -0.98
CA PHE A 115 -10.77 3.48 -0.92
C PHE A 115 -9.45 3.00 -0.30
N LEU A 116 -8.31 3.50 -0.78
CA LEU A 116 -7.00 3.15 -0.28
C LEU A 116 -6.87 3.46 1.23
N PHE A 117 -7.30 4.65 1.67
CA PHE A 117 -7.21 5.05 3.07
C PHE A 117 -8.11 4.21 3.97
N PHE A 118 -9.34 3.96 3.54
CA PHE A 118 -10.27 3.10 4.27
C PHE A 118 -9.70 1.68 4.41
N ARG A 119 -9.26 1.09 3.32
CA ARG A 119 -8.66 -0.24 3.27
C ARG A 119 -7.44 -0.32 4.19
N THR A 120 -6.46 0.56 4.02
CA THR A 120 -5.24 0.59 4.82
C THR A 120 -5.54 0.69 6.31
N ASN A 121 -6.46 1.59 6.72
CA ASN A 121 -6.87 1.74 8.11
C ASN A 121 -7.58 0.48 8.64
N LYS A 122 -8.40 -0.17 7.83
CA LYS A 122 -9.10 -1.38 8.23
C LYS A 122 -8.14 -2.53 8.49
N PHE A 123 -7.18 -2.74 7.59
CA PHE A 123 -6.13 -3.75 7.79
C PHE A 123 -5.26 -3.42 9.00
N ASP A 124 -4.84 -2.17 9.18
CA ASP A 124 -4.08 -1.76 10.38
C ASP A 124 -4.85 -2.05 11.69
N GLN A 125 -6.19 -1.88 11.72
CA GLN A 125 -7.04 -2.25 12.86
C GLN A 125 -7.07 -3.77 13.09
N ILE A 126 -7.23 -4.56 12.02
CA ILE A 126 -7.24 -6.03 12.10
C ILE A 126 -5.90 -6.53 12.63
N ILE A 127 -4.80 -6.03 12.07
CA ILE A 127 -3.44 -6.39 12.51
C ILE A 127 -3.26 -6.02 13.98
N LYS A 128 -3.57 -4.77 14.37
CA LYS A 128 -3.43 -4.30 15.76
C LYS A 128 -4.20 -5.17 16.76
N LYS A 129 -5.40 -5.63 16.38
CA LYS A 129 -6.25 -6.48 17.22
C LYS A 129 -5.65 -7.87 17.44
N ASN A 130 -4.98 -8.44 16.43
CA ASN A 130 -4.63 -9.86 16.42
C ASN A 130 -3.12 -10.13 16.56
N ILE A 131 -2.25 -9.14 16.32
CA ILE A 131 -0.80 -9.35 16.23
C ILE A 131 -0.15 -9.88 17.53
N ASN A 132 -0.75 -9.62 18.67
CA ASN A 132 -0.25 -10.09 19.97
C ASN A 132 -0.70 -11.53 20.31
N SER A 133 -1.64 -12.10 19.55
CA SER A 133 -2.15 -13.47 19.75
C SER A 133 -1.51 -14.49 18.82
N VAL A 134 -0.56 -14.07 17.98
CA VAL A 134 0.13 -14.90 17.01
C VAL A 134 1.64 -14.87 17.22
N GLN A 135 2.33 -15.87 16.72
CA GLN A 135 3.80 -16.01 16.80
C GLN A 135 4.49 -15.69 15.49
N GLN A 136 3.72 -15.68 14.40
CA GLN A 136 4.22 -15.39 13.06
C GLN A 136 3.28 -14.41 12.35
N PHE A 137 3.88 -13.53 11.53
CA PHE A 137 3.16 -12.61 10.67
C PHE A 137 3.69 -12.73 9.25
N VAL A 138 2.83 -13.11 8.33
CA VAL A 138 3.16 -13.35 6.92
C VAL A 138 2.40 -12.36 6.05
N ILE A 139 3.11 -11.63 5.21
CA ILE A 139 2.54 -10.70 4.23
C ILE A 139 2.70 -11.31 2.84
N LEU A 140 1.58 -11.74 2.25
CA LEU A 140 1.50 -12.31 0.92
C LEU A 140 1.36 -11.20 -0.11
N GLY A 141 2.30 -11.10 -1.06
CA GLY A 141 2.36 -10.00 -2.00
C GLY A 141 2.66 -8.67 -1.31
N ALA A 142 3.77 -8.62 -0.56
CA ALA A 142 4.10 -7.50 0.33
C ALA A 142 4.36 -6.18 -0.40
N GLY A 143 4.63 -6.20 -1.70
CA GLY A 143 4.90 -5.00 -2.49
C GLY A 143 5.91 -4.09 -1.78
N PHE A 144 5.56 -2.82 -1.70
CA PHE A 144 6.34 -1.83 -0.95
C PHE A 144 5.70 -1.45 0.40
N ASP A 145 4.86 -2.33 0.97
CA ASP A 145 4.31 -2.15 2.31
C ASP A 145 5.43 -2.14 3.36
N LEU A 146 5.35 -1.22 4.31
CA LEU A 146 6.32 -1.05 5.39
C LEU A 146 5.75 -1.43 6.77
N ARG A 147 4.60 -2.11 6.81
CA ARG A 147 3.96 -2.48 8.09
C ARG A 147 4.80 -3.41 8.94
N SER A 148 5.52 -4.33 8.32
CA SER A 148 6.44 -5.25 8.98
C SER A 148 7.44 -4.53 9.90
N LEU A 149 7.93 -3.36 9.46
CA LEU A 149 8.88 -2.55 10.22
C LEU A 149 8.33 -2.01 11.56
N LYS A 150 6.99 -2.00 11.73
CA LYS A 150 6.34 -1.53 12.96
C LYS A 150 6.39 -2.56 14.10
N PHE A 151 6.70 -3.82 13.77
CA PHE A 151 6.66 -4.93 14.71
C PHE A 151 8.04 -5.53 15.00
N LYS A 152 9.11 -4.86 14.60
CA LYS A 152 10.50 -5.31 14.72
C LYS A 152 10.96 -5.63 16.16
N ASP A 153 10.36 -4.95 17.13
CA ASP A 153 10.73 -5.10 18.54
C ASP A 153 9.86 -6.13 19.28
N LYS A 154 9.00 -6.85 18.56
CA LYS A 154 8.15 -7.91 19.11
C LYS A 154 8.82 -9.27 18.96
N ASN A 155 8.54 -10.18 19.87
CA ASN A 155 8.91 -11.59 19.72
C ASN A 155 7.99 -12.26 18.69
N LEU A 156 8.10 -11.82 17.44
CA LEU A 156 7.26 -12.17 16.31
C LEU A 156 8.15 -12.44 15.12
N GLN A 157 8.00 -13.60 14.53
CA GLN A 157 8.69 -13.94 13.29
C GLN A 157 7.91 -13.37 12.10
N ILE A 158 8.56 -12.56 11.27
CA ILE A 158 7.90 -11.82 10.20
C ILE A 158 8.45 -12.27 8.85
N PHE A 159 7.54 -12.53 7.91
CA PHE A 159 7.84 -12.92 6.54
C PHE A 159 7.13 -11.98 5.55
N GLU A 160 7.84 -11.58 4.53
CA GLU A 160 7.30 -10.85 3.39
C GLU A 160 7.54 -11.65 2.11
N LEU A 161 6.47 -12.01 1.42
CA LEU A 161 6.52 -12.73 0.15
C LEU A 161 6.18 -11.77 -0.99
N ASP A 162 6.99 -11.79 -2.05
CA ASP A 162 6.71 -11.07 -3.29
C ASP A 162 7.59 -11.58 -4.44
N LEU A 163 7.32 -11.12 -5.63
CA LEU A 163 8.15 -11.36 -6.79
C LEU A 163 9.58 -10.87 -6.55
N LYS A 164 10.55 -11.61 -7.05
CA LYS A 164 11.98 -11.31 -6.85
C LYS A 164 12.32 -9.86 -7.21
N ASN A 165 11.86 -9.38 -8.35
CA ASN A 165 12.14 -8.01 -8.79
C ASN A 165 11.62 -6.95 -7.81
N THR A 166 10.38 -7.11 -7.33
CA THR A 166 9.77 -6.20 -6.34
C THR A 166 10.57 -6.22 -5.04
N GLN A 167 10.94 -7.39 -4.56
CA GLN A 167 11.74 -7.52 -3.34
C GLN A 167 13.14 -6.93 -3.47
N ASP A 168 13.83 -7.16 -4.57
CA ASP A 168 15.16 -6.60 -4.82
C ASP A 168 15.13 -5.06 -4.76
N ILE A 169 14.13 -4.45 -5.40
CA ILE A 169 13.95 -2.99 -5.39
C ILE A 169 13.61 -2.49 -3.97
N LYS A 170 12.72 -3.20 -3.26
CA LYS A 170 12.35 -2.89 -1.87
C LYS A 170 13.56 -2.93 -0.96
N LEU A 171 14.31 -4.04 -0.96
CA LEU A 171 15.49 -4.23 -0.12
C LEU A 171 16.57 -3.18 -0.41
N ALA A 172 16.86 -2.91 -1.68
CA ALA A 172 17.79 -1.86 -2.07
C ALA A 172 17.34 -0.47 -1.57
N THR A 173 16.03 -0.20 -1.59
CA THR A 173 15.48 1.07 -1.10
C THR A 173 15.51 1.15 0.43
N LEU A 174 15.14 0.08 1.14
CA LEU A 174 15.21 -0.01 2.60
C LEU A 174 16.64 0.21 3.10
N LYS A 175 17.63 -0.42 2.46
CA LYS A 175 19.06 -0.25 2.75
C LYS A 175 19.50 1.20 2.56
N ARG A 176 19.20 1.81 1.40
CA ARG A 176 19.54 3.21 1.12
C ARG A 176 18.83 4.21 2.03
N SER A 177 17.71 3.81 2.62
CA SER A 177 16.91 4.61 3.56
C SER A 177 17.34 4.45 5.01
N ASN A 178 18.30 3.56 5.30
CA ASN A 178 18.73 3.18 6.65
C ASN A 178 17.55 2.72 7.54
N ILE A 179 16.64 1.92 6.97
CA ILE A 179 15.48 1.34 7.67
C ILE A 179 15.31 -0.15 7.42
N LEU A 180 16.29 -0.80 6.77
CA LEU A 180 16.28 -2.25 6.61
C LEU A 180 16.28 -2.92 7.98
N ASN A 181 15.43 -3.93 8.13
CA ASN A 181 15.41 -4.79 9.31
C ASN A 181 15.72 -6.22 8.87
N GLU A 182 16.88 -6.73 9.27
CA GLU A 182 17.36 -8.05 8.90
C GLU A 182 16.64 -9.20 9.62
N THR A 183 15.87 -8.91 10.67
CA THR A 183 15.05 -9.93 11.34
C THR A 183 13.82 -10.32 10.53
N ILE A 184 13.41 -9.49 9.58
CA ILE A 184 12.32 -9.79 8.64
C ILE A 184 12.86 -10.71 7.56
N LYS A 185 12.15 -11.81 7.30
CA LYS A 185 12.46 -12.76 6.23
C LYS A 185 11.79 -12.33 4.93
N TYR A 186 12.59 -11.88 3.98
CA TYR A 186 12.13 -11.50 2.64
C TYR A 186 12.24 -12.70 1.71
N VAL A 187 11.10 -13.30 1.33
CA VAL A 187 11.01 -14.54 0.55
C VAL A 187 10.56 -14.24 -0.86
N SER A 188 11.48 -14.37 -1.82
CA SER A 188 11.17 -14.17 -3.24
C SER A 188 10.38 -15.35 -3.80
N CYS A 189 9.11 -15.12 -4.14
CA CYS A 189 8.26 -16.13 -4.76
C CYS A 189 7.18 -15.50 -5.63
N ASP A 190 6.66 -16.26 -6.58
CA ASP A 190 5.45 -15.96 -7.30
C ASP A 190 4.30 -16.76 -6.68
N LEU A 191 3.27 -16.06 -6.20
CA LEU A 191 2.09 -16.69 -5.59
C LEU A 191 1.22 -17.47 -6.61
N ASN A 192 1.46 -17.30 -7.91
CA ASN A 192 0.88 -18.16 -8.94
C ASN A 192 1.44 -19.57 -8.91
N ASN A 193 2.65 -19.76 -8.37
CA ASN A 193 3.29 -21.06 -8.25
C ASN A 193 2.85 -21.76 -6.96
N GLU A 194 2.76 -23.08 -6.98
CA GLU A 194 2.30 -23.87 -5.84
C GLU A 194 3.38 -24.04 -4.75
N ASP A 195 4.63 -23.65 -5.02
CA ASP A 195 5.79 -23.80 -4.14
C ASP A 195 5.97 -22.66 -3.09
N TRP A 196 5.08 -21.68 -3.07
CA TRP A 196 5.21 -20.52 -2.19
C TRP A 196 5.30 -20.89 -0.70
N LEU A 197 4.54 -21.91 -0.26
CA LEU A 197 4.56 -22.37 1.13
C LEU A 197 5.86 -23.11 1.45
N ASP A 198 6.37 -23.92 0.52
CA ASP A 198 7.63 -24.64 0.70
C ASP A 198 8.80 -23.65 0.81
N LYS A 199 8.81 -22.62 -0.03
CA LYS A 199 9.76 -21.50 0.09
C LYS A 199 9.66 -20.79 1.42
N LEU A 200 8.46 -20.58 1.93
CA LEU A 200 8.23 -19.97 3.24
C LEU A 200 8.80 -20.84 4.36
N ILE A 201 8.57 -22.16 4.31
CA ILE A 201 9.07 -23.15 5.28
C ILE A 201 10.61 -23.20 5.25
N ILE A 202 11.22 -23.24 4.08
CA ILE A 202 12.68 -23.22 3.92
C ILE A 202 13.28 -21.97 4.56
N ASN A 203 12.54 -20.84 4.57
CA ASN A 203 12.96 -19.59 5.20
C ASN A 203 12.62 -19.51 6.71
N GLY A 204 12.18 -20.62 7.30
CA GLY A 204 12.00 -20.75 8.75
C GLY A 204 10.56 -20.56 9.25
N PHE A 205 9.56 -20.57 8.35
CA PHE A 205 8.16 -20.61 8.75
C PHE A 205 7.83 -21.94 9.42
N GLN A 206 7.14 -21.89 10.53
CA GLN A 206 6.73 -23.05 11.33
C GLN A 206 5.22 -23.24 11.25
N GLN A 207 4.79 -24.36 10.68
CA GLN A 207 3.37 -24.64 10.42
C GLN A 207 2.56 -24.88 11.71
N ASP A 208 3.21 -25.26 12.81
CA ASP A 208 2.63 -25.45 14.14
C ASP A 208 2.44 -24.15 14.95
N LYS A 209 2.93 -23.03 14.44
CA LYS A 209 2.81 -21.73 15.11
C LYS A 209 1.62 -20.93 14.57
N LYS A 210 0.86 -20.34 15.51
CA LYS A 210 -0.24 -19.46 15.13
C LYS A 210 0.27 -18.26 14.32
N THR A 211 -0.32 -18.07 13.16
CA THR A 211 0.10 -17.10 12.16
C THR A 211 -1.03 -16.14 11.79
N LEU A 212 -0.72 -14.87 11.65
CA LEU A 212 -1.55 -13.90 10.96
C LEU A 212 -1.04 -13.75 9.52
N PHE A 213 -1.87 -14.06 8.55
CA PHE A 213 -1.61 -13.80 7.14
C PHE A 213 -2.29 -12.49 6.73
N LEU A 214 -1.55 -11.64 6.06
CA LEU A 214 -2.05 -10.44 5.40
C LEU A 214 -2.01 -10.65 3.89
N PHE A 215 -3.16 -10.57 3.23
CA PHE A 215 -3.32 -10.76 1.79
C PHE A 215 -4.11 -9.58 1.21
N GLU A 216 -3.46 -8.40 1.19
CA GLU A 216 -4.08 -7.12 0.82
C GLU A 216 -3.75 -6.72 -0.60
N SER A 217 -4.77 -6.48 -1.42
CA SER A 217 -4.63 -6.00 -2.82
C SER A 217 -3.84 -6.89 -3.76
N VAL A 218 -3.84 -8.17 -3.53
CA VAL A 218 -3.12 -9.15 -4.36
C VAL A 218 -4.09 -10.06 -5.11
N SER A 219 -5.23 -10.40 -4.49
CA SER A 219 -6.21 -11.31 -5.08
C SER A 219 -6.76 -10.85 -6.45
N CYS A 220 -6.72 -9.56 -6.75
CA CYS A 220 -7.15 -9.02 -8.05
C CYS A 220 -6.15 -9.29 -9.20
N TYR A 221 -4.92 -9.69 -8.89
CA TYR A 221 -3.88 -10.05 -9.86
C TYR A 221 -3.73 -11.57 -10.06
N LEU A 222 -4.52 -12.35 -9.34
CA LEU A 222 -4.50 -13.80 -9.39
C LEU A 222 -5.83 -14.34 -9.91
N ASP A 223 -5.79 -15.45 -10.64
CA ASP A 223 -6.98 -16.18 -11.02
C ASP A 223 -7.70 -16.72 -9.77
N LYS A 224 -9.02 -16.83 -9.85
CA LYS A 224 -9.86 -17.28 -8.74
C LYS A 224 -9.39 -18.62 -8.16
N GLU A 225 -9.06 -19.57 -9.02
CA GLU A 225 -8.58 -20.91 -8.63
C GLU A 225 -7.26 -20.83 -7.86
N LYS A 226 -6.38 -19.86 -8.20
CA LYS A 226 -5.12 -19.64 -7.47
C LYS A 226 -5.38 -19.09 -6.07
N VAL A 227 -6.29 -18.13 -5.94
CA VAL A 227 -6.70 -17.60 -4.63
C VAL A 227 -7.30 -18.69 -3.77
N GLU A 228 -8.20 -19.53 -4.31
CA GLU A 228 -8.80 -20.65 -3.60
C GLU A 228 -7.74 -21.68 -3.15
N LYS A 229 -6.76 -22.01 -4.00
CA LYS A 229 -5.63 -22.88 -3.65
C LYS A 229 -4.78 -22.32 -2.51
N ILE A 230 -4.47 -21.01 -2.54
CA ILE A 230 -3.73 -20.35 -1.46
C ILE A 230 -4.48 -20.46 -0.14
N LEU A 231 -5.78 -20.13 -0.13
CA LEU A 231 -6.62 -20.20 1.07
C LEU A 231 -6.73 -21.63 1.60
N SER A 232 -6.96 -22.60 0.71
CA SER A 232 -7.02 -24.03 1.06
C SER A 232 -5.69 -24.52 1.67
N LYS A 233 -4.56 -24.15 1.05
CA LYS A 233 -3.22 -24.53 1.53
C LYS A 233 -2.93 -23.94 2.92
N ILE A 234 -3.31 -22.69 3.18
CA ILE A 234 -3.22 -22.08 4.52
C ILE A 234 -4.09 -22.86 5.53
N SER A 235 -5.34 -23.13 5.16
CA SER A 235 -6.28 -23.82 6.04
C SER A 235 -5.83 -25.24 6.42
N GLN A 236 -5.22 -25.96 5.49
CA GLN A 236 -4.79 -27.35 5.67
C GLN A 236 -3.43 -27.49 6.36
N SER A 237 -2.54 -26.50 6.16
CA SER A 237 -1.13 -26.61 6.50
C SER A 237 -0.68 -25.71 7.65
N CYS A 238 -1.56 -24.89 8.23
CA CYS A 238 -1.19 -23.96 9.29
C CYS A 238 -1.87 -24.30 10.62
N ALA A 239 -1.25 -23.87 11.71
CA ALA A 239 -1.75 -24.12 13.06
C ALA A 239 -3.21 -23.65 13.23
N LYS A 240 -4.00 -24.46 13.94
CA LYS A 240 -5.38 -24.11 14.31
C LYS A 240 -5.42 -22.78 15.09
N GLY A 241 -6.30 -21.88 14.65
CA GLY A 241 -6.42 -20.52 15.21
C GLY A 241 -5.51 -19.50 14.53
N SER A 242 -4.82 -19.88 13.44
CA SER A 242 -4.23 -18.92 12.51
C SER A 242 -5.32 -18.12 11.82
N LEU A 243 -4.99 -16.90 11.40
CA LEU A 243 -5.93 -15.92 10.85
C LEU A 243 -5.43 -15.44 9.49
N ILE A 244 -6.37 -15.17 8.57
CA ILE A 244 -6.09 -14.44 7.34
C ILE A 244 -6.92 -13.18 7.27
N ALA A 245 -6.27 -12.07 6.93
CA ALA A 245 -6.91 -10.81 6.59
C ALA A 245 -6.74 -10.59 5.10
N GLN A 246 -7.87 -10.56 4.37
CA GLN A 246 -7.90 -10.45 2.91
C GLN A 246 -8.98 -9.47 2.47
N ASP A 247 -8.76 -8.78 1.35
CA ASP A 247 -9.77 -8.06 0.60
C ASP A 247 -10.23 -8.85 -0.64
N PHE A 248 -11.47 -8.61 -1.01
CA PHE A 248 -12.07 -9.18 -2.21
C PHE A 248 -12.59 -8.07 -3.10
N TYR A 249 -12.47 -8.28 -4.39
CA TYR A 249 -13.05 -7.40 -5.40
C TYR A 249 -14.28 -8.05 -5.99
N SER A 250 -15.39 -7.30 -6.10
CA SER A 250 -16.58 -7.80 -6.78
C SER A 250 -16.28 -8.02 -8.27
N THR A 251 -16.94 -9.01 -8.89
CA THR A 251 -16.84 -9.23 -10.32
C THR A 251 -17.27 -7.99 -11.12
N ASN A 252 -18.27 -7.25 -10.64
CA ASN A 252 -18.68 -5.99 -11.26
C ASN A 252 -17.57 -4.94 -11.24
N PHE A 253 -16.78 -4.86 -10.15
CA PHE A 253 -15.62 -3.99 -10.08
C PHE A 253 -14.56 -4.42 -11.08
N LEU A 254 -14.21 -5.71 -11.13
CA LEU A 254 -13.22 -6.28 -12.05
C LEU A 254 -13.61 -6.09 -13.52
N HIS A 255 -14.90 -6.23 -13.85
CA HIS A 255 -15.41 -6.00 -15.20
C HIS A 255 -15.67 -4.52 -15.55
N GLY A 256 -15.46 -3.60 -14.61
CA GLY A 256 -15.63 -2.16 -14.85
C GLY A 256 -17.09 -1.71 -14.98
N ASN A 257 -18.05 -2.52 -14.50
CA ASN A 257 -19.48 -2.27 -14.67
C ASN A 257 -20.10 -1.33 -13.61
N GLU A 258 -19.40 -1.03 -12.50
CA GLU A 258 -20.02 -0.30 -11.40
C GLU A 258 -20.04 1.23 -11.60
N PHE A 259 -18.92 1.89 -11.70
CA PHE A 259 -18.91 3.35 -11.76
C PHE A 259 -18.03 3.90 -12.89
N ARG A 260 -18.44 5.01 -13.49
CA ARG A 260 -17.67 5.72 -14.53
C ARG A 260 -16.22 6.01 -14.12
N ARG A 261 -15.98 6.27 -12.82
CA ARG A 261 -14.63 6.51 -12.24
C ARG A 261 -13.79 5.24 -12.17
N VAL A 262 -14.41 4.10 -11.83
CA VAL A 262 -13.74 2.79 -11.80
C VAL A 262 -13.27 2.40 -13.22
N ARG A 263 -14.12 2.59 -14.23
CA ARG A 263 -13.74 2.40 -15.65
C ARG A 263 -12.56 3.25 -16.08
N LYS A 264 -12.49 4.52 -15.61
CA LYS A 264 -11.34 5.38 -15.90
C LYS A 264 -10.08 4.90 -15.19
N GLY A 265 -10.18 4.44 -13.93
CA GLY A 265 -9.08 3.85 -13.18
C GLY A 265 -8.56 2.58 -13.85
N LYS A 266 -9.47 1.66 -14.23
CA LYS A 266 -9.11 0.44 -14.95
C LYS A 266 -8.37 0.74 -16.27
N LYS A 267 -8.89 1.63 -17.12
CA LYS A 267 -8.21 2.06 -18.34
C LYS A 267 -6.83 2.66 -18.10
N LEU A 268 -6.63 3.33 -16.95
CA LEU A 268 -5.33 3.85 -16.59
C LEU A 268 -4.36 2.72 -16.22
N ILE A 269 -4.79 1.75 -15.43
CA ILE A 269 -4.02 0.57 -15.03
C ILE A 269 -3.64 -0.26 -16.26
N GLU A 270 -4.60 -0.58 -17.13
CA GLU A 270 -4.39 -1.28 -18.41
C GLU A 270 -3.34 -0.56 -19.29
N LYS A 271 -3.32 0.78 -19.27
CA LYS A 271 -2.33 1.57 -20.02
C LYS A 271 -0.89 1.40 -19.50
N PHE A 272 -0.73 0.96 -18.25
CA PHE A 272 0.57 0.63 -17.64
C PHE A 272 0.90 -0.87 -17.76
N GLY A 273 0.04 -1.67 -18.39
CA GLY A 273 0.29 -3.10 -18.63
C GLY A 273 -0.02 -4.00 -17.44
N GLU A 274 -0.95 -3.57 -16.59
CA GLU A 274 -1.44 -4.34 -15.42
C GLU A 274 -2.89 -4.77 -15.59
#